data_2542885de7bf7299f2a9cc4006b00fa2
#
_entry.id   2542885de7bf7299f2a9cc4006b00fa2
#
_cell.length_a   1.000
_cell.length_b   1.000
_cell.length_c   1.000
_cell.angle_alpha   90.00
_cell.angle_beta   90.00
_cell.angle_gamma   90.00
#
_symmetry.space_group_name_H-M   'P 1'
#
loop_
_entity.id
_entity.type
_entity.pdbx_description
1 polymer ?
#
loop_
_entity_poly.entity_id
_entity_poly.type
_entity_poly.pdbx_seq_one_letter_code
_entity_poly.pdbx_strand_id
1 'polypeptide(L)' 'MRGDLERWAEALAVERQHGADAGQFIAERVRTLALAGDEAGVTRWLDIATRLDQLLDAGALEH' A
#
# COMPACT_ATOMS: atom_id res chain seq x y z
N MET A 1 13.96 -4.17 10.07
CA MET A 1 14.67 -3.41 9.05
C MET A 1 13.95 -2.13 8.74
N ARG A 2 14.71 -1.09 8.48
CA ARG A 2 14.14 0.23 8.24
C ARG A 2 13.13 0.28 7.11
N GLY A 3 13.46 -0.38 5.99
CA GLY A 3 12.57 -0.37 4.82
C GLY A 3 11.21 -0.97 5.11
N ASP A 4 11.17 -2.04 5.89
CA ASP A 4 9.90 -2.67 6.27
C ASP A 4 9.05 -1.74 7.13
N LEU A 5 9.67 -1.08 8.12
CA LEU A 5 8.94 -0.15 8.97
C LEU A 5 8.37 1.02 8.17
N GLU A 6 9.14 1.53 7.21
CA GLU A 6 8.69 2.60 6.35
C GLU A 6 7.49 2.18 5.51
N ARG A 7 7.52 0.96 4.96
CA ARG A 7 6.41 0.44 4.17
C ARG A 7 5.16 0.22 5.02
N TRP A 8 5.33 -0.30 6.24
CA TRP A 8 4.21 -0.43 7.16
C TRP A 8 3.60 0.92 7.50
N ALA A 9 4.43 1.92 7.77
CA ALA A 9 3.97 3.27 8.08
C ALA A 9 3.24 3.88 6.90
N GLU A 10 3.74 3.68 5.68
CA GLU A 10 3.10 4.17 4.47
C GLU A 10 1.74 3.50 4.24
N ALA A 11 1.67 2.18 4.44
CA ALA A 11 0.40 1.46 4.30
C ALA A 11 -0.63 1.94 5.32
N LEU A 12 -0.20 2.15 6.55
CA LEU A 12 -1.08 2.64 7.59
C LEU A 12 -1.58 4.07 7.28
N ALA A 13 -0.69 4.92 6.77
CA ALA A 13 -1.07 6.28 6.38
C ALA A 13 -2.09 6.27 5.26
N VAL A 14 -1.90 5.42 4.25
CA VAL A 14 -2.84 5.30 3.14
C VAL A 14 -4.20 4.82 3.66
N GLU A 15 -4.20 3.82 4.53
CA GLU A 15 -5.44 3.30 5.11
C GLU A 15 -6.18 4.39 5.90
N ARG A 16 -5.47 5.17 6.69
CA ARG A 16 -6.07 6.25 7.47
C ARG A 16 -6.65 7.36 6.61
N GLN A 17 -5.98 7.69 5.50
CA GLN A 17 -6.43 8.76 4.63
C GLN A 17 -7.58 8.35 3.73
N HIS A 18 -7.59 7.11 3.29
CA HIS A 18 -8.51 6.65 2.24
C HIS A 18 -9.54 5.64 2.71
N GLY A 19 -9.34 5.03 3.89
CA GLY A 19 -10.30 4.07 4.43
C GLY A 19 -10.60 2.95 3.46
N ALA A 20 -11.88 2.76 3.16
CA ALA A 20 -12.34 1.69 2.26
C ALA A 20 -11.82 1.84 0.84
N ASP A 21 -11.42 3.05 0.44
CA ASP A 21 -10.90 3.31 -0.91
C ASP A 21 -9.38 3.13 -1.02
N ALA A 22 -8.72 2.72 0.07
CA ALA A 22 -7.25 2.62 0.09
C ALA A 22 -6.71 1.69 -1.00
N GLY A 23 -7.34 0.52 -1.18
CA GLY A 23 -6.92 -0.43 -2.21
C GLY A 23 -7.01 0.16 -3.61
N GLN A 24 -8.11 0.85 -3.90
CA GLN A 24 -8.31 1.49 -5.19
C GLN A 24 -7.31 2.62 -5.41
N PHE A 25 -7.05 3.41 -4.37
CA PHE A 25 -6.06 4.48 -4.44
C PHE A 25 -4.68 3.93 -4.81
N ILE A 26 -4.26 2.84 -4.17
CA ILE A 26 -2.97 2.22 -4.45
C ILE A 26 -2.94 1.69 -5.89
N ALA A 27 -4.00 1.03 -6.34
CA ALA A 27 -4.06 0.50 -7.70
C ALA A 27 -3.93 1.61 -8.74
N GLU A 28 -4.59 2.73 -8.54
CA GLU A 28 -4.49 3.87 -9.43
C GLU A 28 -3.08 4.46 -9.43
N ARG A 29 -2.45 4.51 -8.26
CA ARG A 29 -1.09 5.01 -8.14
C ARG A 29 -0.10 4.13 -8.89
N VAL A 30 -0.22 2.81 -8.73
CA VAL A 30 0.62 1.85 -9.45
C VAL A 30 0.45 2.03 -10.96
N ARG A 31 -0.78 2.17 -11.43
CA ARG A 31 -1.05 2.37 -12.84
C ARG A 31 -0.39 3.64 -13.37
N THR A 32 -0.53 4.75 -12.65
CA THR A 32 0.07 6.03 -13.03
C THR A 32 1.59 5.91 -13.16
N LEU A 33 2.22 5.27 -12.16
CA LEU A 33 3.67 5.10 -12.16
C LEU A 33 4.14 4.16 -13.27
N ALA A 34 3.38 3.09 -13.53
CA ALA A 34 3.70 2.16 -14.62
C ALA A 34 3.63 2.85 -15.97
N LEU A 35 2.61 3.69 -16.20
CA LEU A 35 2.49 4.44 -17.44
C LEU A 35 3.60 5.46 -17.61
N ALA A 36 4.13 5.99 -16.52
CA ALA A 36 5.26 6.91 -16.52
C ALA A 36 6.61 6.23 -16.66
N GLY A 37 6.65 4.90 -16.63
CA GLY A 37 7.89 4.15 -16.70
C GLY A 37 8.69 4.13 -15.40
N ASP A 38 8.07 4.46 -14.28
CA ASP A 38 8.74 4.50 -12.98
C ASP A 38 8.67 3.12 -12.31
N GLU A 39 9.59 2.24 -12.67
CA GLU A 39 9.61 0.88 -12.15
C GLU A 39 9.87 0.82 -10.65
N ALA A 40 10.73 1.68 -10.14
CA ALA A 40 11.02 1.74 -8.71
C ALA A 40 9.77 2.16 -7.92
N GLY A 41 9.03 3.13 -8.44
CA GLY A 41 7.78 3.56 -7.84
C GLY A 41 6.73 2.47 -7.84
N VAL A 42 6.62 1.74 -8.94
CA VAL A 42 5.69 0.60 -9.04
C VAL A 42 6.02 -0.43 -7.97
N THR A 43 7.29 -0.83 -7.86
CA THR A 43 7.72 -1.81 -6.87
C THR A 43 7.39 -1.35 -5.45
N ARG A 44 7.66 -0.09 -5.15
CA ARG A 44 7.37 0.49 -3.83
C ARG A 44 5.88 0.42 -3.50
N TRP A 45 5.03 0.81 -4.44
CA TRP A 45 3.59 0.85 -4.19
C TRP A 45 2.97 -0.53 -4.17
N LEU A 46 3.51 -1.51 -4.91
CA LEU A 46 3.09 -2.90 -4.79
C LEU A 46 3.45 -3.46 -3.41
N ASP A 47 4.58 -3.06 -2.86
CA ASP A 47 4.96 -3.45 -1.50
C ASP A 47 4.01 -2.83 -0.47
N ILE A 48 3.65 -1.58 -0.66
CA ILE A 48 2.63 -0.92 0.19
C ILE A 48 1.31 -1.68 0.12
N ALA A 49 0.90 -2.10 -1.07
CA ALA A 49 -0.33 -2.88 -1.25
C ALA A 49 -0.29 -4.18 -0.46
N THR A 50 0.84 -4.88 -0.51
CA THR A 50 1.02 -6.12 0.24
C THR A 50 0.89 -5.87 1.75
N ARG A 51 1.49 -4.81 2.24
CA ARG A 51 1.41 -4.46 3.66
C ARG A 51 -0.02 -4.09 4.06
N LEU A 52 -0.72 -3.36 3.20
CA LEU A 52 -2.12 -3.02 3.46
C LEU A 52 -2.99 -4.28 3.57
N ASP A 53 -2.81 -5.23 2.65
CA ASP A 53 -3.55 -6.49 2.70
C ASP A 53 -3.28 -7.23 4.01
N GLN A 54 -2.05 -7.24 4.47
CA GLN A 54 -1.69 -7.88 5.73
C GLN A 54 -2.35 -7.19 6.93
N LEU A 55 -2.44 -5.87 6.91
CA LEU A 55 -3.11 -5.11 7.95
C LEU A 55 -4.61 -5.42 8.00
N LEU A 56 -5.24 -5.51 6.83
CA LEU A 56 -6.66 -5.81 6.75
C LEU A 56 -6.95 -7.24 7.19
N ASP A 57 -6.10 -8.20 6.82
CA ASP A 57 -6.24 -9.59 7.24
C ASP A 57 -6.09 -9.73 8.75
N ALA A 58 -5.13 -9.03 9.34
CA ALA A 58 -4.93 -9.03 10.78
C ALA A 58 -6.17 -8.49 11.51
N GLY A 59 -6.75 -7.41 10.98
CA GLY A 59 -7.97 -6.85 11.54
C GLY A 59 -9.16 -7.80 11.45
N ALA A 60 -9.27 -8.52 10.34
CA ALA A 60 -10.33 -9.50 10.14
C ALA A 60 -10.20 -10.69 11.10
N LEU A 61 -8.97 -11.10 11.40
CA LEU A 61 -8.71 -12.21 12.30
C LEU A 61 -9.04 -11.90 13.77
N GLU A 62 -9.07 -10.63 14.13
CA GLU A 62 -9.38 -10.21 15.49
C GLU A 62 -10.86 -10.24 15.81
N HIS A 63 -11.69 -10.39 14.82
CA HIS A 63 -13.13 -10.50 14.99
C HIS A 63 -13.55 -11.96 15.13
#